data_d9decee507134a482b90d31608b80adf
#
_entry.id   d9decee507134a482b90d31608b80adf
#
_cell.length_a   1.000
_cell.length_b   1.000
_cell.length_c   1.000
_cell.angle_alpha   90.00
_cell.angle_beta   90.00
_cell.angle_gamma   90.00
#
_symmetry.space_group_name_H-M   'P 1'
#
loop_
_entity.id
_entity.type
_entity.pdbx_description
1 polymer ?
#
loop_
_entity_poly.entity_id
_entity_poly.type
_entity_poly.pdbx_seq_one_letter_code
_entity_poly.pdbx_strand_id
1 'polypeptide(L)'
;EYNEGSVEASEVGVKAVDDQTLEVQLKSPTPYFLNLTTMDMFFPVNEAFCEEQGTNFALSPDSMLYCGPYVITDYDPAVGVTFAKNDNYWDKDNVAIEDAQVRVIKDAAAALSAYQAGELSQVKLDSANVVAYKDDPEFSQEIDFRTSYVQFNLTDDVMSNANMRKAISLAMNRSALTDNILADGSAPGFGLVADGMSGDGEKTFRELNGDVSPYDPEQAKEYVKMGYCIGVGGVVTFKNAKKLRQ
;
A
#
# COMPACT_ATOMS: atom_id res chain seq x y z
N GLU A 1 -18.63 -6.95 12.41
CA GLU A 1 -19.71 -7.62 13.19
C GLU A 1 -19.26 -7.86 14.65
N TYR A 2 -18.18 -8.62 14.92
CA TYR A 2 -17.68 -8.83 16.29
C TYR A 2 -17.27 -7.51 16.97
N ASN A 3 -16.45 -6.70 16.32
CA ASN A 3 -16.03 -5.38 16.83
C ASN A 3 -17.18 -4.38 17.03
N GLU A 4 -18.29 -4.62 16.36
CA GLU A 4 -19.54 -3.82 16.50
C GLU A 4 -20.46 -4.39 17.59
N GLY A 5 -20.06 -5.49 18.25
CA GLY A 5 -20.83 -6.16 19.31
C GLY A 5 -22.10 -6.85 18.80
N SER A 6 -22.18 -7.15 17.50
CA SER A 6 -23.35 -7.80 16.89
C SER A 6 -23.27 -9.31 16.91
N VAL A 7 -22.10 -9.88 17.20
CA VAL A 7 -21.87 -11.34 17.35
C VAL A 7 -20.92 -11.59 18.52
N GLU A 8 -21.07 -12.73 19.16
CA GLU A 8 -20.21 -13.18 20.25
C GLU A 8 -18.88 -13.73 19.72
N ALA A 9 -17.82 -13.70 20.54
CA ALA A 9 -16.50 -14.20 20.16
C ALA A 9 -16.54 -15.69 19.71
N SER A 10 -17.44 -16.48 20.29
CA SER A 10 -17.65 -17.90 19.96
C SER A 10 -18.24 -18.12 18.57
N GLU A 11 -18.80 -17.08 17.95
CA GLU A 11 -19.39 -17.11 16.60
C GLU A 11 -18.37 -16.71 15.53
N VAL A 12 -17.18 -16.25 15.94
CA VAL A 12 -16.05 -16.03 15.04
C VAL A 12 -15.53 -17.38 14.58
N GLY A 13 -15.40 -17.58 13.28
CA GLY A 13 -15.05 -18.87 12.67
C GLY A 13 -13.59 -19.30 12.90
N VAL A 14 -13.04 -19.08 14.09
CA VAL A 14 -11.70 -19.51 14.50
C VAL A 14 -11.80 -20.32 15.78
N LYS A 15 -11.29 -21.56 15.77
CA LYS A 15 -11.39 -22.48 16.89
C LYS A 15 -10.12 -23.28 17.08
N ALA A 16 -9.55 -23.26 18.28
CA ALA A 16 -8.55 -24.22 18.71
C ALA A 16 -9.26 -25.57 18.98
N VAL A 17 -8.95 -26.58 18.18
CA VAL A 17 -9.51 -27.94 18.32
C VAL A 17 -8.75 -28.71 19.39
N ASP A 18 -7.44 -28.53 19.41
CA ASP A 18 -6.49 -29.06 20.40
C ASP A 18 -5.24 -28.14 20.46
N ASP A 19 -4.23 -28.54 21.23
CA ASP A 19 -3.01 -27.75 21.46
C ASP A 19 -2.15 -27.54 20.21
N GLN A 20 -2.44 -28.20 19.09
CA GLN A 20 -1.67 -28.14 17.86
C GLN A 20 -2.53 -27.85 16.61
N THR A 21 -3.85 -27.80 16.78
CA THR A 21 -4.78 -27.70 15.66
C THR A 21 -5.67 -26.45 15.78
N LEU A 22 -5.51 -25.53 14.85
CA LEU A 22 -6.37 -24.37 14.68
C LEU A 22 -7.28 -24.60 13.47
N GLU A 23 -8.59 -24.58 13.67
CA GLU A 23 -9.59 -24.65 12.61
C GLU A 23 -10.08 -23.23 12.28
N VAL A 24 -10.07 -22.87 11.00
CA VAL A 24 -10.60 -21.60 10.52
C VAL A 24 -11.70 -21.87 9.53
N GLN A 25 -12.92 -21.44 9.85
CA GLN A 25 -14.08 -21.54 8.98
C GLN A 25 -14.28 -20.22 8.23
N LEU A 26 -14.13 -20.25 6.92
CA LEU A 26 -14.34 -19.11 6.05
C LEU A 26 -15.81 -18.95 5.67
N LYS A 27 -16.32 -17.72 5.62
CA LYS A 27 -17.71 -17.41 5.22
C LYS A 27 -17.97 -17.75 3.74
N SER A 28 -16.94 -17.71 2.91
CA SER A 28 -16.98 -18.04 1.48
C SER A 28 -15.65 -18.65 1.04
N PRO A 29 -15.60 -19.42 -0.05
CA PRO A 29 -14.34 -19.89 -0.60
C PRO A 29 -13.39 -18.74 -0.89
N THR A 30 -12.21 -18.78 -0.28
CA THR A 30 -11.18 -17.72 -0.38
C THR A 30 -9.85 -18.37 -0.74
N PRO A 31 -9.57 -18.60 -2.05
CA PRO A 31 -8.36 -19.33 -2.49
C PRO A 31 -7.05 -18.70 -2.02
N TYR A 32 -7.06 -17.39 -1.76
CA TYR A 32 -5.91 -16.61 -1.31
C TYR A 32 -5.81 -16.47 0.23
N PHE A 33 -6.59 -17.24 1.00
CA PHE A 33 -6.63 -17.12 2.46
C PHE A 33 -5.23 -17.32 3.09
N LEU A 34 -4.47 -18.31 2.62
CA LEU A 34 -3.12 -18.54 3.13
C LEU A 34 -2.17 -17.34 2.88
N ASN A 35 -2.36 -16.61 1.78
CA ASN A 35 -1.60 -15.39 1.55
C ASN A 35 -2.01 -14.28 2.52
N LEU A 36 -3.27 -14.24 2.96
CA LEU A 36 -3.71 -13.26 3.97
C LEU A 36 -3.06 -13.53 5.34
N THR A 37 -2.77 -14.78 5.68
CA THR A 37 -2.14 -15.12 6.98
C THR A 37 -0.69 -14.64 7.11
N THR A 38 -0.08 -14.12 6.05
CA THR A 38 1.23 -13.45 6.12
C THR A 38 1.15 -12.00 6.58
N MET A 39 -0.05 -11.44 6.70
CA MET A 39 -0.25 -10.08 7.22
C MET A 39 -0.11 -10.06 8.74
N ASP A 40 0.40 -8.97 9.26
CA ASP A 40 0.69 -8.78 10.70
C ASP A 40 -0.51 -9.02 11.63
N MET A 41 -1.73 -8.72 11.16
CA MET A 41 -2.96 -8.95 11.91
C MET A 41 -3.26 -10.44 12.19
N PHE A 42 -2.58 -11.38 11.51
CA PHE A 42 -2.70 -12.81 11.73
C PHE A 42 -1.56 -13.39 12.57
N PHE A 43 -0.60 -12.56 12.98
CA PHE A 43 0.50 -13.05 13.79
C PHE A 43 0.00 -13.52 15.16
N PRO A 44 0.50 -14.66 15.64
CA PRO A 44 0.08 -15.18 16.94
C PRO A 44 0.52 -14.26 18.08
N VAL A 45 -0.35 -14.04 19.05
CA VAL A 45 -0.09 -13.27 20.25
C VAL A 45 -0.16 -14.21 21.45
N ASN A 46 0.81 -14.14 22.35
CA ASN A 46 0.75 -14.86 23.61
C ASN A 46 -0.22 -14.15 24.57
N GLU A 47 -1.36 -14.79 24.84
CA GLU A 47 -2.45 -14.22 25.63
C GLU A 47 -1.97 -13.82 27.04
N ALA A 48 -1.30 -14.71 27.77
CA ALA A 48 -0.84 -14.44 29.13
C ALA A 48 0.13 -13.26 29.20
N PHE A 49 1.05 -13.17 28.25
CA PHE A 49 1.99 -12.04 28.17
C PHE A 49 1.26 -10.73 27.79
N CYS A 50 0.32 -10.79 26.87
CA CYS A 50 -0.46 -9.62 26.48
C CYS A 50 -1.29 -9.08 27.65
N GLU A 51 -1.92 -9.97 28.44
CA GLU A 51 -2.67 -9.61 29.64
C GLU A 51 -1.77 -9.02 30.73
N GLU A 52 -0.58 -9.62 30.95
CA GLU A 52 0.42 -9.11 31.90
C GLU A 52 0.88 -7.69 31.54
N GLN A 53 1.17 -7.44 30.27
CA GLN A 53 1.61 -6.13 29.79
C GLN A 53 0.46 -5.10 29.74
N GLY A 54 -0.77 -5.53 29.54
CA GLY A 54 -1.95 -4.68 29.45
C GLY A 54 -1.76 -3.54 28.44
N THR A 55 -1.89 -2.30 28.90
CA THR A 55 -1.74 -1.10 28.03
C THR A 55 -0.31 -0.83 27.57
N ASN A 56 0.67 -1.50 28.13
CA ASN A 56 2.08 -1.36 27.75
C ASN A 56 2.48 -2.33 26.63
N PHE A 57 1.60 -3.28 26.26
CA PHE A 57 1.90 -4.26 25.22
C PHE A 57 2.34 -3.56 23.92
N ALA A 58 3.47 -3.99 23.38
CA ALA A 58 4.09 -3.49 22.14
C ALA A 58 4.47 -1.98 22.14
N LEU A 59 4.62 -1.33 23.30
CA LEU A 59 5.08 0.05 23.38
C LEU A 59 6.60 0.19 23.54
N SER A 60 7.28 -0.86 23.95
CA SER A 60 8.74 -0.90 24.10
C SER A 60 9.28 -2.29 23.77
N PRO A 61 10.60 -2.43 23.50
CA PRO A 61 11.20 -3.73 23.22
C PRO A 61 10.91 -4.79 24.29
N ASP A 62 10.92 -4.40 25.55
CA ASP A 62 10.68 -5.31 26.69
C ASP A 62 9.20 -5.72 26.85
N SER A 63 8.29 -5.00 26.21
CA SER A 63 6.84 -5.29 26.24
C SER A 63 6.36 -6.06 25.00
N MET A 64 7.27 -6.72 24.29
CA MET A 64 6.99 -7.56 23.11
C MET A 64 7.65 -8.94 23.26
N LEU A 65 7.04 -9.94 22.61
CA LEU A 65 7.66 -11.25 22.38
C LEU A 65 7.98 -11.39 20.89
N TYR A 66 9.10 -12.05 20.61
CA TYR A 66 9.64 -12.13 19.26
C TYR A 66 9.70 -13.58 18.79
N CYS A 67 9.09 -13.89 17.67
CA CYS A 67 9.19 -15.19 16.98
C CYS A 67 9.92 -15.10 15.62
N GLY A 68 10.27 -13.89 15.20
CA GLY A 68 10.98 -13.62 13.94
C GLY A 68 12.51 -13.71 14.07
N PRO A 69 13.24 -13.47 12.96
CA PRO A 69 14.70 -13.59 12.91
C PRO A 69 15.45 -12.54 13.74
N TYR A 70 14.78 -11.45 14.14
CA TYR A 70 15.37 -10.36 14.91
C TYR A 70 14.52 -10.00 16.13
N VAL A 71 15.18 -9.45 17.14
CA VAL A 71 14.58 -8.79 18.29
C VAL A 71 14.92 -7.30 18.25
N ILE A 72 14.02 -6.45 18.74
CA ILE A 72 14.30 -5.02 18.89
C ILE A 72 15.06 -4.85 20.20
N THR A 73 16.23 -4.23 20.14
CA THR A 73 17.06 -3.94 21.31
C THR A 73 16.99 -2.49 21.76
N ASP A 74 16.64 -1.59 20.84
CA ASP A 74 16.42 -0.18 21.15
C ASP A 74 15.38 0.41 20.20
N TYR A 75 14.53 1.30 20.73
CA TYR A 75 13.49 1.97 19.97
C TYR A 75 13.31 3.41 20.46
N ASP A 76 13.65 4.36 19.59
CA ASP A 76 13.30 5.77 19.76
C ASP A 76 12.63 6.26 18.45
N PRO A 77 11.35 6.67 18.47
CA PRO A 77 10.65 7.11 17.26
C PRO A 77 11.27 8.35 16.60
N ALA A 78 12.14 9.10 17.28
CA ALA A 78 12.85 10.24 16.72
C ALA A 78 14.21 9.88 16.12
N VAL A 79 14.80 8.78 16.57
CA VAL A 79 16.15 8.32 16.19
C VAL A 79 16.09 7.11 15.27
N GLY A 80 15.32 6.09 15.64
CA GLY A 80 15.19 4.87 14.86
C GLY A 80 14.97 3.62 15.70
N VAL A 81 15.29 2.48 15.10
CA VAL A 81 15.15 1.15 15.71
C VAL A 81 16.44 0.38 15.52
N THR A 82 16.92 -0.27 16.59
CA THR A 82 18.04 -1.20 16.54
C THR A 82 17.55 -2.63 16.73
N PHE A 83 18.05 -3.52 15.90
CA PHE A 83 17.73 -4.94 15.90
C PHE A 83 18.97 -5.76 16.16
N ALA A 84 18.82 -6.85 16.90
CA ALA A 84 19.81 -7.91 17.00
C ALA A 84 19.20 -9.25 16.56
N LYS A 85 20.04 -10.15 16.10
CA LYS A 85 19.64 -11.50 15.72
C LYS A 85 18.97 -12.22 16.88
N ASN A 86 17.89 -12.92 16.61
CA ASN A 86 17.13 -13.68 17.60
C ASN A 86 17.69 -15.11 17.71
N ASP A 87 18.40 -15.41 18.78
CA ASP A 87 18.95 -16.74 19.05
C ASP A 87 17.89 -17.83 19.22
N ASN A 88 16.63 -17.45 19.48
CA ASN A 88 15.51 -18.37 19.62
C ASN A 88 14.74 -18.57 18.31
N TYR A 89 15.12 -17.90 17.24
CA TYR A 89 14.48 -18.09 15.94
C TYR A 89 14.74 -19.50 15.39
N TRP A 90 13.70 -20.16 14.89
CA TRP A 90 13.77 -21.54 14.43
C TRP A 90 14.78 -21.77 13.28
N ASP A 91 15.01 -20.75 12.45
CA ASP A 91 15.91 -20.81 11.28
C ASP A 91 17.10 -19.84 11.44
N LYS A 92 17.57 -19.64 12.65
CA LYS A 92 18.62 -18.69 12.98
C LYS A 92 19.94 -18.92 12.21
N ASP A 93 20.24 -20.16 11.85
CA ASP A 93 21.49 -20.50 11.17
C ASP A 93 21.54 -19.95 9.73
N ASN A 94 20.40 -19.63 9.15
CA ASN A 94 20.28 -18.97 7.84
C ASN A 94 20.20 -17.44 7.94
N VAL A 95 20.22 -16.85 9.13
CA VAL A 95 20.27 -15.41 9.34
C VAL A 95 21.73 -14.95 9.35
N ALA A 96 22.17 -14.32 8.26
CA ALA A 96 23.55 -13.92 8.05
C ALA A 96 23.92 -12.57 8.74
N ILE A 97 22.94 -11.68 8.95
CA ILE A 97 23.16 -10.36 9.52
C ILE A 97 22.93 -10.44 11.03
N GLU A 98 23.94 -10.10 11.82
CA GLU A 98 23.85 -10.16 13.29
C GLU A 98 23.06 -8.96 13.85
N ASP A 99 23.33 -7.74 13.35
CA ASP A 99 22.74 -6.50 13.83
C ASP A 99 22.23 -5.66 12.66
N ALA A 100 21.13 -4.95 12.85
CA ALA A 100 20.59 -4.01 11.88
C ALA A 100 20.08 -2.75 12.59
N GLN A 101 20.19 -1.60 11.93
CA GLN A 101 19.65 -0.35 12.43
C GLN A 101 18.84 0.36 11.34
N VAL A 102 17.65 0.78 11.68
CA VAL A 102 16.85 1.69 10.85
C VAL A 102 16.91 3.08 11.47
N ARG A 103 17.48 4.05 10.76
CA ARG A 103 17.64 5.43 11.23
C ARG A 103 16.55 6.34 10.67
N VAL A 104 15.99 7.20 11.49
CA VAL A 104 15.02 8.22 11.06
C VAL A 104 15.81 9.46 10.59
N ILE A 105 15.94 9.64 9.29
CA ILE A 105 16.57 10.82 8.69
C ILE A 105 15.50 11.53 7.85
N LYS A 106 15.09 12.72 8.29
CA LYS A 106 13.96 13.47 7.69
C LYS A 106 14.31 14.15 6.38
N ASP A 107 15.58 14.50 6.19
CA ASP A 107 16.08 15.19 4.99
C ASP A 107 16.69 14.17 4.01
N ALA A 108 16.17 14.12 2.79
CA ALA A 108 16.60 13.16 1.78
C ALA A 108 18.06 13.39 1.32
N ALA A 109 18.51 14.64 1.28
CA ALA A 109 19.89 14.95 0.89
C ALA A 109 20.87 14.54 2.00
N ALA A 110 20.50 14.70 3.27
CA ALA A 110 21.29 14.21 4.40
C ALA A 110 21.35 12.68 4.42
N ALA A 111 20.24 11.98 4.11
CA ALA A 111 20.22 10.53 4.02
C ALA A 111 21.12 10.03 2.88
N LEU A 112 21.07 10.65 1.70
CA LEU A 112 21.94 10.32 0.58
C LEU A 112 23.41 10.56 0.90
N SER A 113 23.72 11.68 1.58
CA SER A 113 25.09 11.99 2.01
C SER A 113 25.63 10.96 3.01
N ALA A 114 24.80 10.48 3.94
CA ALA A 114 25.16 9.43 4.88
C ALA A 114 25.43 8.09 4.16
N TYR A 115 24.64 7.75 3.13
CA TYR A 115 24.89 6.59 2.27
C TYR A 115 26.24 6.72 1.54
N GLN A 116 26.49 7.85 0.89
CA GLN A 116 27.75 8.11 0.19
C GLN A 116 28.99 8.11 1.11
N ALA A 117 28.80 8.46 2.39
CA ALA A 117 29.83 8.36 3.42
C ALA A 117 30.04 6.93 3.95
N GLY A 118 29.23 5.95 3.52
CA GLY A 118 29.29 4.57 4.01
C GLY A 118 28.66 4.37 5.40
N GLU A 119 27.90 5.35 5.89
CA GLU A 119 27.18 5.25 7.18
C GLU A 119 25.87 4.48 7.06
N LEU A 120 25.32 4.38 5.87
CA LEU A 120 24.11 3.62 5.54
C LEU A 120 24.42 2.61 4.44
N SER A 121 23.90 1.40 4.58
CA SER A 121 23.97 0.36 3.54
C SER A 121 22.84 0.47 2.51
N GLN A 122 21.78 1.20 2.82
CA GLN A 122 20.65 1.42 1.93
C GLN A 122 20.02 2.79 2.20
N VAL A 123 19.59 3.47 1.13
CA VAL A 123 18.85 4.74 1.22
C VAL A 123 17.73 4.77 0.19
N LYS A 124 16.57 5.28 0.56
CA LYS A 124 15.50 5.54 -0.40
C LYS A 124 15.75 6.88 -1.09
N LEU A 125 15.79 6.86 -2.43
CA LEU A 125 15.93 8.08 -3.22
C LEU A 125 14.60 8.82 -3.38
N ASP A 126 14.66 10.13 -3.38
CA ASP A 126 13.56 10.99 -3.83
C ASP A 126 13.60 11.18 -5.36
N SER A 127 12.55 11.77 -5.93
CA SER A 127 12.42 11.99 -7.37
C SER A 127 13.56 12.78 -7.99
N ALA A 128 14.17 13.74 -7.25
CA ALA A 128 15.28 14.54 -7.75
C ALA A 128 16.55 13.68 -7.94
N ASN A 129 16.76 12.72 -7.07
CA ASN A 129 17.92 11.85 -7.06
C ASN A 129 17.74 10.59 -7.93
N VAL A 130 16.53 10.06 -8.10
CA VAL A 130 16.27 8.90 -8.98
C VAL A 130 16.82 9.12 -10.39
N VAL A 131 16.58 10.30 -10.97
CA VAL A 131 17.08 10.62 -12.32
C VAL A 131 18.61 10.61 -12.42
N ALA A 132 19.29 11.03 -11.35
CA ALA A 132 20.76 11.07 -11.31
C ALA A 132 21.39 9.69 -11.10
N TYR A 133 20.71 8.79 -10.38
CA TYR A 133 21.26 7.50 -9.98
C TYR A 133 20.67 6.29 -10.70
N LYS A 134 19.66 6.45 -11.57
CA LYS A 134 18.99 5.34 -12.28
C LYS A 134 19.92 4.41 -13.06
N ASP A 135 21.06 4.91 -13.50
CA ASP A 135 22.06 4.16 -14.26
C ASP A 135 23.24 3.68 -13.37
N ASP A 136 23.18 3.91 -12.05
CA ASP A 136 24.16 3.46 -11.08
C ASP A 136 24.01 1.96 -10.85
N PRO A 137 25.11 1.15 -10.82
CA PRO A 137 25.05 -0.29 -10.57
C PRO A 137 24.42 -0.67 -9.22
N GLU A 138 24.42 0.22 -8.24
CA GLU A 138 23.83 -0.01 -6.92
C GLU A 138 22.35 0.40 -6.86
N PHE A 139 21.83 1.04 -7.93
CA PHE A 139 20.42 1.41 -8.00
C PHE A 139 19.54 0.17 -8.18
N SER A 140 18.57 0.02 -7.30
CA SER A 140 17.52 -1.00 -7.41
C SER A 140 16.14 -0.37 -7.36
N GLN A 141 15.20 -0.95 -8.07
CA GLN A 141 13.80 -0.54 -8.08
C GLN A 141 12.92 -1.75 -7.85
N GLU A 142 12.01 -1.63 -6.91
CA GLU A 142 11.02 -2.66 -6.62
C GLU A 142 9.62 -2.14 -6.94
N ILE A 143 8.79 -3.00 -7.52
CA ILE A 143 7.37 -2.70 -7.73
C ILE A 143 6.64 -2.89 -6.41
N ASP A 144 6.09 -1.80 -5.89
CA ASP A 144 5.16 -1.84 -4.76
C ASP A 144 3.74 -2.05 -5.29
N PHE A 145 3.04 -3.10 -4.84
CA PHE A 145 1.67 -3.41 -5.27
C PHE A 145 0.63 -2.44 -4.68
N ARG A 146 0.98 -1.17 -4.63
CA ARG A 146 0.10 -0.08 -4.22
C ARG A 146 -0.35 0.75 -5.42
N THR A 147 -1.63 1.09 -5.45
CA THR A 147 -2.19 1.98 -6.47
C THR A 147 -2.73 3.24 -5.81
N SER A 148 -2.15 4.39 -6.18
CA SER A 148 -2.72 5.70 -5.82
C SER A 148 -3.88 6.02 -6.74
N TYR A 149 -5.01 6.43 -6.18
CA TYR A 149 -6.20 6.75 -6.96
C TYR A 149 -6.94 7.97 -6.41
N VAL A 150 -7.73 8.59 -7.27
CA VAL A 150 -8.62 9.69 -6.89
C VAL A 150 -10.00 9.12 -6.60
N GLN A 151 -10.46 9.28 -5.37
CA GLN A 151 -11.81 8.91 -4.98
C GLN A 151 -12.75 10.11 -5.14
N PHE A 152 -13.82 9.93 -5.90
CA PHE A 152 -14.82 10.97 -6.09
C PHE A 152 -15.88 10.94 -4.98
N ASN A 153 -16.27 12.13 -4.51
CA ASN A 153 -17.45 12.25 -3.65
C ASN A 153 -18.72 12.10 -4.49
N LEU A 154 -19.39 10.96 -4.35
CA LEU A 154 -20.60 10.64 -5.14
C LEU A 154 -21.84 11.43 -4.71
N THR A 155 -21.79 12.15 -3.59
CA THR A 155 -22.89 13.03 -3.14
C THR A 155 -22.79 14.45 -3.71
N ASP A 156 -21.68 14.76 -4.39
CA ASP A 156 -21.52 16.03 -5.11
C ASP A 156 -22.34 16.03 -6.40
N ASP A 157 -22.99 17.14 -6.70
CA ASP A 157 -23.90 17.27 -7.85
C ASP A 157 -23.24 16.96 -9.21
N VAL A 158 -21.96 17.27 -9.36
CA VAL A 158 -21.20 17.01 -10.61
C VAL A 158 -20.63 15.60 -10.59
N MET A 159 -20.05 15.18 -9.45
CA MET A 159 -19.36 13.89 -9.34
C MET A 159 -20.32 12.71 -9.17
N SER A 160 -21.59 12.93 -8.83
CA SER A 160 -22.64 11.90 -8.87
C SER A 160 -22.86 11.37 -10.28
N ASN A 161 -22.57 12.18 -11.32
CA ASN A 161 -22.72 11.80 -12.73
C ASN A 161 -21.55 10.89 -13.18
N ALA A 162 -21.86 9.66 -13.58
CA ALA A 162 -20.86 8.70 -14.05
C ALA A 162 -20.07 9.16 -15.30
N ASN A 163 -20.68 9.92 -16.18
CA ASN A 163 -20.01 10.43 -17.39
C ASN A 163 -18.95 11.48 -17.01
N MET A 164 -19.21 12.30 -15.98
CA MET A 164 -18.20 13.26 -15.50
C MET A 164 -16.99 12.55 -14.89
N ARG A 165 -17.20 11.50 -14.10
CA ARG A 165 -16.09 10.71 -13.55
C ARG A 165 -15.27 10.02 -14.65
N LYS A 166 -15.95 9.44 -15.68
CA LYS A 166 -15.27 8.86 -16.85
C LYS A 166 -14.48 9.90 -17.62
N ALA A 167 -15.05 11.09 -17.82
CA ALA A 167 -14.36 12.18 -18.50
C ALA A 167 -13.06 12.58 -17.80
N ILE A 168 -13.10 12.75 -16.47
CA ILE A 168 -11.90 13.06 -15.67
C ILE A 168 -10.86 11.94 -15.78
N SER A 169 -11.28 10.69 -15.66
CA SER A 169 -10.38 9.54 -15.76
C SER A 169 -9.68 9.46 -17.12
N LEU A 170 -10.41 9.66 -18.22
CA LEU A 170 -9.87 9.63 -19.58
C LEU A 170 -9.00 10.86 -19.92
N ALA A 171 -9.27 12.01 -19.30
CA ALA A 171 -8.47 13.22 -19.48
C ALA A 171 -7.12 13.21 -18.75
N MET A 172 -6.93 12.29 -17.78
CA MET A 172 -5.72 12.23 -16.98
C MET A 172 -4.60 11.52 -17.74
N ASN A 173 -3.58 12.26 -18.14
CA ASN A 173 -2.36 11.70 -18.72
C ASN A 173 -1.45 11.15 -17.60
N ARG A 174 -1.64 9.88 -17.29
CA ARG A 174 -0.94 9.20 -16.19
C ARG A 174 0.55 9.04 -16.46
N SER A 175 0.93 8.75 -17.71
CA SER A 175 2.34 8.66 -18.09
C SER A 175 3.06 10.00 -17.91
N ALA A 176 2.44 11.10 -18.34
CA ALA A 176 3.04 12.42 -18.10
C ALA A 176 3.15 12.76 -16.61
N LEU A 177 2.21 12.26 -15.77
CA LEU A 177 2.27 12.43 -14.33
C LEU A 177 3.44 11.65 -13.73
N THR A 178 3.60 10.37 -14.08
CA THR A 178 4.68 9.53 -13.54
C THR A 178 6.05 9.95 -14.06
N ASP A 179 6.15 10.23 -15.37
CA ASP A 179 7.44 10.44 -16.02
C ASP A 179 8.01 11.85 -15.78
N ASN A 180 7.12 12.88 -15.65
CA ASN A 180 7.58 14.27 -15.62
C ASN A 180 7.31 14.98 -14.27
N ILE A 181 6.33 14.53 -13.48
CA ILE A 181 5.97 15.19 -12.23
C ILE A 181 6.45 14.39 -11.04
N LEU A 182 6.13 13.09 -10.96
CA LEU A 182 6.62 12.23 -9.90
C LEU A 182 8.09 11.89 -10.11
N ALA A 183 8.45 11.40 -11.29
CA ALA A 183 9.81 11.03 -11.70
C ALA A 183 10.55 10.17 -10.65
N ASP A 184 9.80 9.39 -9.88
CA ASP A 184 10.28 8.58 -8.74
C ASP A 184 10.34 7.08 -9.06
N GLY A 185 10.14 6.72 -10.34
CA GLY A 185 10.06 5.33 -10.78
C GLY A 185 8.66 4.72 -10.72
N SER A 186 7.65 5.47 -10.26
CA SER A 186 6.25 5.02 -10.28
C SER A 186 5.78 4.74 -11.71
N ALA A 187 5.03 3.65 -11.89
CA ALA A 187 4.39 3.30 -13.15
C ALA A 187 3.00 3.94 -13.29
N PRO A 188 2.55 4.27 -14.52
CA PRO A 188 1.21 4.82 -14.72
C PRO A 188 0.14 3.75 -14.46
N GLY A 189 -0.78 4.02 -13.50
CA GLY A 189 -1.84 3.09 -13.12
C GLY A 189 -3.07 3.20 -14.04
N PHE A 190 -3.29 2.24 -14.91
CA PHE A 190 -4.47 2.19 -15.80
C PHE A 190 -5.65 1.42 -15.24
N GLY A 191 -5.64 1.09 -13.98
CA GLY A 191 -6.71 0.41 -13.24
C GLY A 191 -6.42 0.38 -11.75
N LEU A 192 -7.39 -0.10 -10.95
CA LEU A 192 -7.27 -0.16 -9.49
C LEU A 192 -6.29 -1.24 -9.03
N VAL A 193 -6.22 -2.37 -9.75
CA VAL A 193 -5.27 -3.44 -9.47
C VAL A 193 -3.91 -3.02 -9.99
N ALA A 194 -2.90 -3.06 -9.12
CA ALA A 194 -1.53 -2.70 -9.48
C ALA A 194 -0.96 -3.63 -10.57
N ASP A 195 -0.07 -3.09 -11.40
CA ASP A 195 0.64 -3.89 -12.37
C ASP A 195 1.56 -4.91 -11.66
N GLY A 196 1.75 -6.08 -12.26
CA GLY A 196 2.52 -7.17 -11.66
C GLY A 196 1.72 -8.04 -10.68
N MET A 197 0.51 -7.65 -10.25
CA MET A 197 -0.37 -8.53 -9.48
C MET A 197 -0.73 -9.77 -10.27
N SER A 198 -0.60 -10.93 -9.63
CA SER A 198 -0.92 -12.23 -10.24
C SER A 198 -2.36 -12.30 -10.71
N GLY A 199 -2.57 -12.86 -11.89
CA GLY A 199 -3.87 -13.14 -12.46
C GLY A 199 -4.17 -14.64 -12.44
N ASP A 200 -4.24 -15.27 -13.63
CA ASP A 200 -4.44 -16.70 -13.79
C ASP A 200 -3.23 -17.32 -14.50
N GLY A 201 -2.68 -18.37 -13.90
CA GLY A 201 -1.46 -19.01 -14.37
C GLY A 201 -0.23 -18.09 -14.31
N GLU A 202 0.49 -17.95 -15.44
CA GLU A 202 1.68 -17.10 -15.53
C GLU A 202 1.39 -15.64 -15.88
N LYS A 203 0.10 -15.31 -16.16
CA LYS A 203 -0.29 -13.97 -16.57
C LYS A 203 -0.65 -13.10 -15.39
N THR A 204 -0.31 -11.82 -15.47
CA THR A 204 -0.75 -10.81 -14.52
C THR A 204 -2.24 -10.48 -14.72
N PHE A 205 -2.86 -9.90 -13.69
CA PHE A 205 -4.24 -9.42 -13.77
C PHE A 205 -4.43 -8.43 -14.93
N ARG A 206 -3.44 -7.55 -15.16
CA ARG A 206 -3.48 -6.54 -16.23
C ARG A 206 -3.43 -7.18 -17.61
N GLU A 207 -2.56 -8.17 -17.83
CA GLU A 207 -2.49 -8.89 -19.11
C GLU A 207 -3.79 -9.62 -19.47
N LEU A 208 -4.54 -10.07 -18.44
CA LEU A 208 -5.83 -10.75 -18.65
C LEU A 208 -6.98 -9.77 -18.92
N ASN A 209 -6.97 -8.59 -18.29
CA ASN A 209 -8.13 -7.68 -18.29
C ASN A 209 -7.90 -6.39 -19.09
N GLY A 210 -6.66 -6.09 -19.48
CA GLY A 210 -6.29 -4.86 -20.18
C GLY A 210 -6.42 -3.60 -19.32
N ASP A 211 -6.28 -2.45 -19.96
CA ASP A 211 -6.40 -1.14 -19.34
C ASP A 211 -7.86 -0.72 -19.20
N VAL A 212 -8.25 -0.39 -17.97
CA VAL A 212 -9.63 0.04 -17.68
C VAL A 212 -9.84 1.52 -17.90
N SER A 213 -8.79 2.31 -17.76
CA SER A 213 -8.84 3.78 -17.84
C SER A 213 -7.72 4.34 -18.74
N PRO A 214 -7.78 4.12 -20.06
CA PRO A 214 -6.78 4.68 -20.98
C PRO A 214 -6.81 6.22 -20.98
N TYR A 215 -5.75 6.83 -21.47
CA TYR A 215 -5.73 8.27 -21.74
C TYR A 215 -6.38 8.56 -23.09
N ASP A 216 -7.54 9.20 -23.09
CA ASP A 216 -8.28 9.60 -24.30
C ASP A 216 -9.00 10.94 -24.08
N PRO A 217 -8.30 12.06 -24.32
CA PRO A 217 -8.87 13.40 -24.09
C PRO A 217 -10.02 13.74 -25.06
N GLU A 218 -10.10 13.12 -26.24
CA GLU A 218 -11.20 13.38 -27.18
C GLU A 218 -12.47 12.67 -26.69
N GLN A 219 -12.37 11.41 -26.28
CA GLN A 219 -13.49 10.71 -25.66
C GLN A 219 -13.92 11.36 -24.33
N ALA A 220 -12.96 11.90 -23.56
CA ALA A 220 -13.27 12.66 -22.36
C ALA A 220 -14.19 13.86 -22.65
N LYS A 221 -13.94 14.61 -23.73
CA LYS A 221 -14.78 15.73 -24.16
C LYS A 221 -16.21 15.28 -24.49
N GLU A 222 -16.36 14.13 -25.12
CA GLU A 222 -17.70 13.59 -25.42
C GLU A 222 -18.44 13.19 -24.14
N TYR A 223 -17.77 12.58 -23.16
CA TYR A 223 -18.39 12.27 -21.87
C TYR A 223 -18.79 13.53 -21.08
N VAL A 224 -18.02 14.62 -21.15
CA VAL A 224 -18.41 15.91 -20.57
C VAL A 224 -19.72 16.40 -21.18
N LYS A 225 -19.85 16.35 -22.51
CA LYS A 225 -21.08 16.76 -23.22
C LYS A 225 -22.28 15.92 -22.75
N MET A 226 -22.13 14.59 -22.69
CA MET A 226 -23.16 13.67 -22.20
C MET A 226 -23.51 13.91 -20.72
N GLY A 227 -22.54 14.21 -19.88
CA GLY A 227 -22.74 14.51 -18.48
C GLY A 227 -23.57 15.75 -18.24
N TYR A 228 -23.39 16.77 -19.05
CA TYR A 228 -24.20 18.01 -18.96
C TYR A 228 -25.59 17.89 -19.59
N CYS A 229 -25.79 16.98 -20.55
CA CYS A 229 -27.08 16.81 -21.22
C CYS A 229 -28.09 15.98 -20.42
N ILE A 230 -27.66 15.13 -19.49
CA ILE A 230 -28.55 14.19 -18.79
C ILE A 230 -29.12 14.78 -17.48
N GLY A 231 -28.53 15.86 -16.95
CA GLY A 231 -28.85 16.36 -15.61
C GLY A 231 -29.90 17.45 -15.50
N VAL A 232 -30.34 18.08 -16.60
CA VAL A 232 -31.28 19.21 -16.50
C VAL A 232 -32.24 19.24 -17.67
N GLY A 233 -33.50 18.96 -17.44
CA GLY A 233 -34.58 19.42 -18.30
C GLY A 233 -34.69 20.96 -18.21
N GLY A 234 -33.70 21.67 -18.75
CA GLY A 234 -33.62 23.11 -18.75
C GLY A 234 -32.28 23.56 -19.30
N VAL A 235 -32.33 24.52 -20.22
CA VAL A 235 -31.21 25.13 -20.95
C VAL A 235 -29.98 25.29 -20.08
N VAL A 236 -28.93 24.48 -20.32
CA VAL A 236 -27.61 24.65 -19.72
C VAL A 236 -26.97 25.89 -20.30
N THR A 237 -26.99 27.00 -19.57
CA THR A 237 -26.23 28.17 -19.91
C THR A 237 -24.75 27.95 -19.67
N PHE A 238 -23.91 28.14 -20.68
CA PHE A 238 -22.45 27.98 -20.69
C PHE A 238 -21.64 28.75 -19.64
N LYS A 239 -22.31 29.35 -18.63
CA LYS A 239 -21.63 30.08 -17.54
C LYS A 239 -20.70 29.25 -16.68
N ASN A 240 -20.92 27.94 -16.55
CA ASN A 240 -20.11 27.07 -15.70
C ASN A 240 -18.95 26.38 -16.44
N ALA A 241 -18.98 26.28 -17.78
CA ALA A 241 -17.89 25.74 -18.56
C ALA A 241 -16.60 26.60 -18.54
N LYS A 242 -16.71 27.89 -18.21
CA LYS A 242 -15.55 28.79 -18.03
C LYS A 242 -14.76 28.55 -16.75
N LYS A 243 -15.38 27.97 -15.72
CA LYS A 243 -14.68 27.63 -14.45
C LYS A 243 -13.80 26.39 -14.53
N LEU A 244 -14.03 25.52 -15.51
CA LEU A 244 -13.23 24.30 -15.75
C LEU A 244 -12.05 24.54 -16.74
N ARG A 245 -11.87 25.78 -17.23
CA ARG A 245 -10.77 26.16 -18.11
C ARG A 245 -9.67 26.99 -17.45
N GLN A 246 -9.75 27.22 -16.17
CA GLN A 246 -8.70 27.80 -15.31
C GLN A 246 -8.18 26.73 -14.34
#